data_d733f2b098dfe42341a9c1e52c44031d
#
_entry.id   d733f2b098dfe42341a9c1e52c44031d
#
_cell.length_a   1.000
_cell.length_b   1.000
_cell.length_c   1.000
_cell.angle_alpha   90.00
_cell.angle_beta   90.00
_cell.angle_gamma   90.00
#
_symmetry.space_group_name_H-M   'P 1'
#
loop_
_entity.id
_entity.type
_entity.pdbx_description
1 polymer ?
#
loop_
_entity_poly.entity_id
_entity_poly.type
_entity_poly.pdbx_seq_one_letter_code
_entity_poly.pdbx_strand_id
1 'polypeptide(L)'
;MNWDLSVFYKGFDDPQIERDFARCDEITAEKQAVLKQGLSVRETLEKYMALSEEREQTNKYGEYASLSLSTDANNTAAMQLMDRTMQQDVADRMASAAFSRYLG
;
A
#
# COMPACT_ATOMS: atom_id res chain seq x y z
N MET A 1 -11.78 4.19 -24.10
CA MET A 1 -11.65 2.83 -23.55
C MET A 1 -12.30 2.78 -22.18
N ASN A 2 -13.19 1.82 -21.98
CA ASN A 2 -13.86 1.65 -20.69
C ASN A 2 -13.20 0.55 -19.88
N TRP A 3 -12.71 0.91 -18.71
CA TRP A 3 -12.15 -0.05 -17.78
C TRP A 3 -13.27 -0.61 -16.91
N ASP A 4 -13.31 -1.93 -16.75
CA ASP A 4 -14.23 -2.53 -15.79
C ASP A 4 -13.59 -2.49 -14.41
N LEU A 5 -13.87 -1.42 -13.66
CA LEU A 5 -13.30 -1.18 -12.35
C LEU A 5 -14.02 -1.94 -11.23
N SER A 6 -15.16 -2.58 -11.55
CA SER A 6 -15.91 -3.33 -10.55
C SER A 6 -15.15 -4.57 -10.05
N VAL A 7 -14.12 -5.02 -10.77
CA VAL A 7 -13.23 -6.10 -10.32
C VAL A 7 -12.37 -5.68 -9.13
N PHE A 8 -12.17 -4.38 -8.93
CA PHE A 8 -11.43 -3.85 -7.79
C PHE A 8 -12.36 -3.54 -6.63
N TYR A 9 -13.30 -2.61 -6.84
CA TYR A 9 -14.23 -2.13 -5.81
C TYR A 9 -15.54 -1.74 -6.46
N LYS A 10 -16.60 -1.70 -5.66
CA LYS A 10 -17.93 -1.31 -6.13
C LYS A 10 -18.04 0.19 -6.40
N GLY A 11 -17.19 0.99 -5.76
CA GLY A 11 -17.16 2.45 -5.92
C GLY A 11 -16.19 3.03 -4.90
N PHE A 12 -16.05 4.36 -4.90
CA PHE A 12 -15.15 5.03 -3.96
C PHE A 12 -15.67 5.04 -2.53
N ASP A 13 -16.93 4.70 -2.33
CA ASP A 13 -17.55 4.55 -1.01
C ASP A 13 -17.55 3.10 -0.51
N ASP A 14 -16.92 2.19 -1.25
CA ASP A 14 -16.78 0.79 -0.82
C ASP A 14 -15.95 0.73 0.45
N PRO A 15 -16.49 0.18 1.56
CA PRO A 15 -15.73 0.09 2.81
C PRO A 15 -14.48 -0.79 2.70
N GLN A 16 -14.38 -1.63 1.67
CA GLN A 16 -13.18 -2.43 1.47
C GLN A 16 -11.96 -1.57 1.15
N ILE A 17 -12.15 -0.41 0.50
CA ILE A 17 -11.06 0.54 0.24
C ILE A 17 -10.40 0.97 1.54
N GLU A 18 -11.20 1.36 2.54
CA GLU A 18 -10.68 1.79 3.83
C GLU A 18 -10.02 0.65 4.60
N ARG A 19 -10.56 -0.56 4.52
CA ARG A 19 -9.95 -1.74 5.14
C ARG A 19 -8.60 -2.07 4.53
N ASP A 20 -8.52 -2.05 3.20
CA ASP A 20 -7.27 -2.33 2.49
C ASP A 20 -6.22 -1.26 2.80
N PHE A 21 -6.65 0.00 2.81
CA PHE A 21 -5.78 1.12 3.14
C PHE A 21 -5.23 0.98 4.57
N ALA A 22 -6.10 0.70 5.54
CA ALA A 22 -5.70 0.52 6.93
C ALA A 22 -4.75 -0.68 7.09
N ARG A 23 -5.00 -1.77 6.36
CA ARG A 23 -4.11 -2.94 6.41
C ARG A 23 -2.72 -2.61 5.87
N CYS A 24 -2.63 -1.82 4.80
CA CYS A 24 -1.34 -1.40 4.27
C CYS A 24 -0.58 -0.51 5.27
N ASP A 25 -1.28 0.36 6.00
CA ASP A 25 -0.68 1.15 7.08
C ASP A 25 -0.12 0.24 8.19
N GLU A 26 -0.88 -0.79 8.57
CA GLU A 26 -0.43 -1.77 9.55
C GLU A 26 0.81 -2.52 9.07
N ILE A 27 0.82 -2.91 7.78
CA ILE A 27 1.97 -3.61 7.19
C ILE A 27 3.21 -2.74 7.26
N THR A 28 3.11 -1.46 6.95
CA THR A 28 4.23 -0.52 7.04
C THR A 28 4.76 -0.43 8.47
N ALA A 29 3.87 -0.33 9.45
CA ALA A 29 4.26 -0.30 10.85
C ALA A 29 4.92 -1.61 11.29
N GLU A 30 4.40 -2.74 10.84
CA GLU A 30 4.96 -4.06 11.14
C GLU A 30 6.36 -4.22 10.54
N LYS A 31 6.59 -3.70 9.33
CA LYS A 31 7.91 -3.70 8.70
C LYS A 31 8.94 -2.99 9.57
N GLN A 32 8.57 -1.83 10.09
CA GLN A 32 9.46 -1.06 10.97
C GLN A 32 9.69 -1.77 12.31
N ALA A 33 8.63 -2.38 12.86
CA ALA A 33 8.72 -3.11 14.12
C ALA A 33 9.62 -4.33 14.01
N VAL A 34 9.58 -5.05 12.89
CA VAL A 34 10.42 -6.23 12.65
C VAL A 34 11.92 -5.89 12.77
N LEU A 35 12.31 -4.71 12.29
CA LEU A 35 13.71 -4.27 12.35
C LEU A 35 14.19 -4.03 13.78
N LYS A 36 13.27 -3.82 14.72
CA LYS A 36 13.57 -3.52 16.11
C LYS A 36 13.46 -4.73 17.03
N GLN A 37 13.07 -5.90 16.49
CA GLN A 37 12.81 -7.09 17.30
C GLN A 37 14.08 -7.87 17.67
N GLY A 38 15.23 -7.52 17.10
CA GLY A 38 16.47 -8.19 17.41
C GLY A 38 16.58 -9.60 16.83
N LEU A 39 15.83 -9.87 15.77
CA LEU A 39 15.85 -11.16 15.08
C LEU A 39 17.12 -11.31 14.25
N SER A 40 17.43 -12.55 13.83
CA SER A 40 18.50 -12.78 12.89
C SER A 40 18.19 -12.10 11.55
N VAL A 41 19.22 -11.83 10.75
CA VAL A 41 19.05 -11.20 9.43
C VAL A 41 18.10 -12.04 8.56
N ARG A 42 18.25 -13.36 8.60
CA ARG A 42 17.41 -14.27 7.83
C ARG A 42 15.95 -14.17 8.23
N GLU A 43 15.65 -14.21 9.53
CA GLU A 43 14.27 -14.11 10.02
C GLU A 43 13.66 -12.75 9.71
N THR A 44 14.43 -11.67 9.86
CA THR A 44 14.00 -10.32 9.53
C THR A 44 13.66 -10.23 8.05
N LEU A 45 14.51 -10.77 7.18
CA LEU A 45 14.31 -10.76 5.75
C LEU A 45 13.05 -11.52 5.35
N GLU A 46 12.85 -12.72 5.90
CA GLU A 46 11.67 -13.53 5.61
C GLU A 46 10.38 -12.82 6.00
N LYS A 47 10.34 -12.23 7.18
CA LYS A 47 9.17 -11.49 7.66
C LYS A 47 8.90 -10.24 6.82
N TYR A 48 9.96 -9.51 6.48
CA TYR A 48 9.84 -8.30 5.67
C TYR A 48 9.29 -8.62 4.27
N MET A 49 9.81 -9.68 3.65
CA MET A 49 9.35 -10.09 2.33
C MET A 49 7.89 -10.55 2.35
N ALA A 50 7.49 -11.27 3.39
CA ALA A 50 6.09 -11.69 3.53
C ALA A 50 5.16 -10.49 3.66
N LEU A 51 5.56 -9.47 4.42
CA LEU A 51 4.79 -8.24 4.57
C LEU A 51 4.70 -7.46 3.26
N SER A 52 5.81 -7.39 2.51
CA SER A 52 5.84 -6.71 1.22
C SER A 52 4.91 -7.39 0.21
N GLU A 53 4.90 -8.71 0.19
CA GLU A 53 4.03 -9.49 -0.69
C GLU A 53 2.56 -9.26 -0.35
N GLU A 54 2.21 -9.28 0.93
CA GLU A 54 0.84 -8.99 1.38
C GLU A 54 0.42 -7.58 0.96
N ARG A 55 1.31 -6.59 1.07
CA ARG A 55 1.03 -5.23 0.67
C ARG A 55 0.72 -5.14 -0.83
N GLU A 56 1.50 -5.83 -1.66
CA GLU A 56 1.26 -5.86 -3.11
C GLU A 56 -0.10 -6.42 -3.45
N GLN A 57 -0.58 -7.41 -2.70
CA GLN A 57 -1.90 -8.00 -2.92
C GLN A 57 -3.02 -7.11 -2.40
N THR A 58 -2.74 -6.24 -1.44
CA THR A 58 -3.76 -5.45 -0.73
C THR A 58 -3.91 -4.03 -1.29
N ASN A 59 -2.84 -3.45 -1.87
CA ASN A 59 -2.83 -2.03 -2.26
C ASN A 59 -3.51 -1.72 -3.60
N LYS A 60 -4.53 -2.48 -3.96
CA LYS A 60 -5.24 -2.32 -5.25
C LYS A 60 -6.03 -1.03 -5.36
N TYR A 61 -6.32 -0.37 -4.23
CA TYR A 61 -7.01 0.91 -4.23
C TYR A 61 -6.22 2.00 -4.99
N GLY A 62 -4.88 1.94 -4.97
CA GLY A 62 -4.06 2.87 -5.74
C GLY A 62 -4.23 2.70 -7.24
N GLU A 63 -4.24 1.45 -7.70
CA GLU A 63 -4.52 1.11 -9.09
C GLU A 63 -5.92 1.53 -9.50
N TYR A 64 -6.90 1.27 -8.63
CA TYR A 64 -8.29 1.65 -8.86
C TYR A 64 -8.42 3.16 -9.05
N ALA A 65 -7.79 3.96 -8.18
CA ALA A 65 -7.79 5.42 -8.29
C ALA A 65 -7.12 5.88 -9.59
N SER A 66 -5.97 5.30 -9.94
CA SER A 66 -5.24 5.64 -11.15
C SER A 66 -6.06 5.38 -12.41
N LEU A 67 -6.69 4.19 -12.50
CA LEU A 67 -7.53 3.83 -13.64
C LEU A 67 -8.78 4.70 -13.70
N SER A 68 -9.35 5.06 -12.57
CA SER A 68 -10.51 5.96 -12.51
C SER A 68 -10.17 7.34 -13.06
N LEU A 69 -8.97 7.86 -12.74
CA LEU A 69 -8.50 9.13 -13.28
C LEU A 69 -8.23 9.05 -14.78
N SER A 70 -7.81 7.89 -15.29
CA SER A 70 -7.59 7.69 -16.72
C SER A 70 -8.90 7.79 -17.51
N THR A 71 -10.02 7.38 -16.91
CA THR A 71 -11.34 7.46 -17.56
C THR A 71 -12.04 8.78 -17.28
N ASP A 72 -11.77 9.41 -16.14
CA ASP A 72 -12.36 10.68 -15.74
C ASP A 72 -11.36 11.50 -14.93
N ALA A 73 -10.66 12.40 -15.61
CA ALA A 73 -9.61 13.23 -14.99
C ALA A 73 -10.15 14.21 -13.95
N ASN A 74 -11.46 14.44 -13.94
CA ASN A 74 -12.10 15.36 -12.99
C ASN A 74 -12.70 14.65 -11.77
N ASN A 75 -12.43 13.36 -11.61
CA ASN A 75 -12.97 12.59 -10.50
C ASN A 75 -12.28 12.97 -9.19
N THR A 76 -12.95 13.77 -8.38
CA THR A 76 -12.39 14.29 -7.12
C THR A 76 -12.10 13.16 -6.13
N ALA A 77 -12.99 12.17 -6.04
CA ALA A 77 -12.79 11.03 -5.14
C ALA A 77 -11.52 10.25 -5.51
N ALA A 78 -11.27 10.07 -6.81
CA ALA A 78 -10.06 9.39 -7.28
C ALA A 78 -8.81 10.22 -6.96
N MET A 79 -8.87 11.55 -7.12
CA MET A 79 -7.76 12.43 -6.78
C MET A 79 -7.43 12.36 -5.29
N GLN A 80 -8.44 12.37 -4.43
CA GLN A 80 -8.25 12.28 -2.98
C GLN A 80 -7.62 10.95 -2.58
N LEU A 81 -8.08 9.87 -3.18
CA LEU A 81 -7.52 8.53 -2.90
C LEU A 81 -6.07 8.44 -3.39
N MET A 82 -5.76 9.02 -4.55
CA MET A 82 -4.39 9.08 -5.06
C MET A 82 -3.47 9.81 -4.10
N ASP A 83 -3.91 10.96 -3.57
CA ASP A 83 -3.14 11.73 -2.60
C ASP A 83 -2.85 10.90 -1.35
N ARG A 84 -3.86 10.22 -0.81
CA ARG A 84 -3.70 9.36 0.35
C ARG A 84 -2.71 8.21 0.06
N THR A 85 -2.82 7.63 -1.13
CA THR A 85 -1.93 6.55 -1.55
C THR A 85 -0.48 7.05 -1.65
N MET A 86 -0.27 8.24 -2.21
CA MET A 86 1.08 8.81 -2.33
C MET A 86 1.71 9.05 -0.97
N GLN A 87 0.94 9.55 -0.01
CA GLN A 87 1.42 9.76 1.36
C GLN A 87 1.78 8.43 2.03
N GLN A 88 0.98 7.41 1.80
CA GLN A 88 1.24 6.07 2.31
C GLN A 88 2.51 5.47 1.69
N ASP A 89 2.72 5.70 0.39
CA ASP A 89 3.91 5.24 -0.33
C ASP A 89 5.18 5.88 0.23
N VAL A 90 5.12 7.15 0.63
CA VAL A 90 6.25 7.82 1.26
C VAL A 90 6.62 7.11 2.57
N ALA A 91 5.64 6.77 3.39
CA ALA A 91 5.89 6.05 4.65
C ALA A 91 6.49 4.66 4.37
N ASP A 92 6.02 3.96 3.35
CA ASP A 92 6.56 2.66 2.98
C ASP A 92 8.00 2.77 2.47
N ARG A 93 8.32 3.82 1.70
CA ARG A 93 9.69 4.06 1.26
C ARG A 93 10.63 4.33 2.43
N MET A 94 10.15 5.03 3.46
CA MET A 94 10.93 5.26 4.67
C MET A 94 11.23 3.95 5.39
N ALA A 95 10.25 3.04 5.45
CA ALA A 95 10.46 1.71 6.00
C ALA A 95 11.49 0.91 5.18
N SER A 96 11.43 1.00 3.85
CA SER A 96 12.37 0.34 2.96
C SER A 96 13.79 0.89 3.12
N ALA A 97 13.94 2.20 3.30
CA ALA A 97 15.24 2.84 3.55
C ALA A 97 15.82 2.37 4.88
N ALA A 98 14.99 2.25 5.92
CA ALA A 98 15.41 1.72 7.20
C ALA A 98 15.89 0.27 7.09
N PHE A 99 15.17 -0.53 6.30
CA PHE A 99 15.54 -1.93 6.03
C PHE A 99 16.89 -2.01 5.31
N SER A 100 17.12 -1.16 4.30
CA SER A 100 18.41 -1.11 3.59
C SER A 100 19.56 -0.77 4.55
N ARG A 101 19.34 0.19 5.45
CA ARG A 101 20.35 0.54 6.46
C ARG A 101 20.61 -0.60 7.44
N TYR A 102 19.56 -1.34 7.78
CA TYR A 102 19.68 -2.50 8.66
C TYR A 102 20.57 -3.58 8.02
N LEU A 103 20.41 -3.82 6.72
CA LEU A 103 21.20 -4.82 5.99
C LEU A 103 22.63 -4.35 5.69
N GLY A 104 22.79 -3.06 5.51
CA GLY A 104 24.07 -2.46 5.13
C GLY A 104 25.00 -2.17 6.24
#